data_cbc536b11c99062f157c830a644dac45
#
_entry.id   cbc536b11c99062f157c830a644dac45
#
_cell.length_a   1.000
_cell.length_b   1.000
_cell.length_c   1.000
_cell.angle_alpha   90.00
_cell.angle_beta   90.00
_cell.angle_gamma   90.00
#
_symmetry.space_group_name_H-M   'P 1'
#
loop_
_entity.id
_entity.type
_entity.pdbx_description
1 polymer ?
#
loop_
_entity_poly.entity_id
_entity_poly.type
_entity_poly.pdbx_seq_one_letter_code
_entity_poly.pdbx_strand_id
1 'polypeptide(L)'
;MPRPTRLGLVLALSVCALAAGSSSRAAGSRDVLSYGDSLSVGTNLYLGRYLHGWNLRSLGAISTHADEVPGTLRGFGSALPRVVVVSAGTNDDPGRVSGFARVVRETLSIAGPQRCVVWSTIVRPPYAGVSYAGDNRALATIARHRGNLRVFDWVKMADAHRSWFGSDGVHPTATGYRARAAAIARLVRSC
;
A
#
# COMPACT_ATOMS: atom_id res chain seq x y z
N MET A 1 78.84 6.72 -39.09
CA MET A 1 77.45 6.25 -39.46
C MET A 1 76.58 6.26 -38.18
N PRO A 2 75.64 7.19 -38.07
CA PRO A 2 74.77 7.24 -36.89
C PRO A 2 73.52 6.39 -37.12
N ARG A 3 73.10 5.65 -36.10
CA ARG A 3 71.85 4.82 -36.05
C ARG A 3 70.63 5.69 -35.79
N PRO A 4 69.46 5.41 -36.38
CA PRO A 4 68.26 6.17 -36.13
C PRO A 4 67.55 5.67 -34.82
N THR A 5 67.17 6.61 -34.00
CA THR A 5 66.35 6.45 -32.78
C THR A 5 64.87 6.22 -33.19
N ARG A 6 64.30 5.11 -32.75
CA ARG A 6 62.87 4.82 -32.94
C ARG A 6 62.05 5.52 -31.84
N LEU A 7 61.21 6.45 -32.27
CA LEU A 7 60.21 7.11 -31.39
C LEU A 7 59.00 6.16 -31.25
N GLY A 8 58.76 5.68 -30.06
CA GLY A 8 57.59 4.85 -29.73
C GLY A 8 56.39 5.75 -29.45
N LEU A 9 55.37 5.61 -30.26
CA LEU A 9 54.07 6.27 -30.07
C LEU A 9 53.23 5.50 -29.07
N VAL A 10 53.03 6.06 -27.87
CA VAL A 10 52.17 5.51 -26.79
C VAL A 10 50.74 6.01 -27.07
N LEU A 11 49.87 5.09 -27.49
CA LEU A 11 48.45 5.37 -27.68
C LEU A 11 47.74 5.22 -26.32
N ALA A 12 47.32 6.32 -25.70
CA ALA A 12 46.55 6.34 -24.49
C ALA A 12 45.06 6.05 -24.84
N LEU A 13 44.59 4.86 -24.53
CA LEU A 13 43.17 4.52 -24.59
C LEU A 13 42.45 5.14 -23.39
N SER A 14 41.70 6.22 -23.63
CA SER A 14 40.76 6.77 -22.65
C SER A 14 39.53 5.89 -22.61
N VAL A 15 39.36 5.11 -21.51
CA VAL A 15 38.14 4.37 -21.22
C VAL A 15 37.15 5.35 -20.57
N CYS A 16 36.17 5.81 -21.37
CA CYS A 16 34.99 6.50 -20.84
C CYS A 16 34.13 5.49 -20.10
N ALA A 17 34.19 5.48 -18.78
CA ALA A 17 33.25 4.77 -17.93
C ALA A 17 31.88 5.49 -18.00
N LEU A 18 30.94 4.93 -18.74
CA LEU A 18 29.52 5.31 -18.69
C LEU A 18 29.01 4.94 -17.28
N ALA A 19 28.99 5.91 -16.38
CA ALA A 19 28.29 5.79 -15.11
C ALA A 19 26.79 5.68 -15.42
N ALA A 20 26.26 4.46 -15.36
CA ALA A 20 24.81 4.23 -15.34
C ALA A 20 24.26 4.93 -14.09
N GLY A 21 23.74 6.12 -14.28
CA GLY A 21 23.05 6.88 -13.23
C GLY A 21 21.84 6.10 -12.79
N SER A 22 21.98 5.35 -11.68
CA SER A 22 20.83 4.86 -10.92
C SER A 22 20.06 6.10 -10.48
N SER A 23 18.94 6.39 -11.15
CA SER A 23 18.00 7.44 -10.73
C SER A 23 17.49 7.05 -9.34
N SER A 24 18.20 7.48 -8.29
CA SER A 24 17.69 7.43 -6.93
C SER A 24 16.42 8.26 -6.93
N ARG A 25 15.27 7.59 -6.84
CA ARG A 25 13.97 8.24 -6.69
C ARG A 25 14.06 9.10 -5.44
N ALA A 26 14.06 10.41 -5.62
CA ALA A 26 14.32 11.39 -4.58
C ALA A 26 13.44 11.10 -3.36
N ALA A 27 14.03 11.16 -2.16
CA ALA A 27 13.33 11.14 -0.90
C ALA A 27 12.34 12.32 -0.88
N GLY A 28 11.04 12.04 -1.19
CA GLY A 28 10.01 13.07 -1.32
C GLY A 28 8.96 12.80 -2.41
N SER A 29 9.06 11.70 -3.18
CA SER A 29 8.03 11.39 -4.16
C SER A 29 6.69 11.14 -3.46
N ARG A 30 5.66 11.93 -3.84
CA ARG A 30 4.28 11.79 -3.35
C ARG A 30 3.57 10.69 -4.13
N ASP A 31 4.17 9.48 -4.15
CA ASP A 31 3.60 8.31 -4.81
C ASP A 31 2.84 7.46 -3.78
N VAL A 32 1.63 7.05 -4.14
CA VAL A 32 0.80 6.18 -3.33
C VAL A 32 0.20 5.08 -4.18
N LEU A 33 0.30 3.84 -3.70
CA LEU A 33 -0.45 2.69 -4.21
C LEU A 33 -1.69 2.49 -3.33
N SER A 34 -2.88 2.41 -3.93
CA SER A 34 -4.09 1.93 -3.28
C SER A 34 -4.49 0.60 -3.86
N TYR A 35 -4.50 -0.44 -3.03
CA TYR A 35 -4.80 -1.81 -3.43
C TYR A 35 -5.81 -2.48 -2.48
N GLY A 36 -6.65 -3.35 -3.02
CA GLY A 36 -7.57 -4.18 -2.25
C GLY A 36 -8.85 -4.56 -2.97
N ASP A 37 -9.88 -4.86 -2.17
CA ASP A 37 -11.16 -5.41 -2.58
C ASP A 37 -12.15 -4.35 -3.14
N SER A 38 -13.43 -4.69 -3.19
CA SER A 38 -14.51 -3.79 -3.66
C SER A 38 -14.58 -2.46 -2.89
N LEU A 39 -14.19 -2.46 -1.60
CA LEU A 39 -14.14 -1.23 -0.81
C LEU A 39 -13.00 -0.31 -1.29
N SER A 40 -11.88 -0.89 -1.73
CA SER A 40 -10.81 -0.15 -2.39
C SER A 40 -11.29 0.44 -3.71
N VAL A 41 -11.94 -0.38 -4.55
CA VAL A 41 -12.50 0.07 -5.85
C VAL A 41 -13.42 1.28 -5.66
N GLY A 42 -14.41 1.19 -4.76
CA GLY A 42 -15.33 2.30 -4.49
C GLY A 42 -14.67 3.52 -3.88
N THR A 43 -13.68 3.34 -3.00
CA THR A 43 -12.90 4.44 -2.38
C THR A 43 -12.05 5.18 -3.42
N ASN A 44 -11.44 4.44 -4.34
CA ASN A 44 -10.53 5.00 -5.35
C ASN A 44 -11.21 5.95 -6.33
N LEU A 45 -12.54 5.85 -6.51
CA LEU A 45 -13.32 6.83 -7.28
C LEU A 45 -13.22 8.25 -6.73
N TYR A 46 -12.90 8.36 -5.43
CA TYR A 46 -12.86 9.66 -4.73
C TYR A 46 -11.47 10.01 -4.20
N LEU A 47 -10.59 9.02 -3.97
CA LEU A 47 -9.34 9.20 -3.24
C LEU A 47 -8.41 10.24 -3.91
N GLY A 48 -8.33 10.22 -5.23
CA GLY A 48 -7.51 11.18 -6.00
C GLY A 48 -7.93 12.63 -5.77
N ARG A 49 -9.22 12.89 -5.51
CA ARG A 49 -9.73 14.25 -5.22
C ARG A 49 -9.20 14.80 -3.90
N TYR A 50 -8.82 13.94 -2.96
CA TYR A 50 -8.28 14.32 -1.66
C TYR A 50 -6.75 14.22 -1.59
N LEU A 51 -6.10 13.73 -2.66
CA LEU A 51 -4.65 13.57 -2.75
C LEU A 51 -4.06 14.49 -3.84
N HIS A 52 -4.45 15.77 -3.82
CA HIS A 52 -3.90 16.75 -4.76
C HIS A 52 -2.37 16.79 -4.65
N GLY A 53 -1.70 16.74 -5.81
CA GLY A 53 -0.23 16.73 -5.88
C GLY A 53 0.42 15.40 -5.51
N TRP A 54 -0.38 14.31 -5.35
CA TRP A 54 0.10 12.94 -5.22
C TRP A 54 -0.11 12.17 -6.52
N ASN A 55 0.80 11.27 -6.82
CA ASN A 55 0.67 10.32 -7.90
C ASN A 55 0.00 9.04 -7.35
N LEU A 56 -1.32 8.94 -7.52
CA LEU A 56 -2.12 7.80 -7.05
C LEU A 56 -2.15 6.71 -8.11
N ARG A 57 -1.62 5.54 -7.75
CA ARG A 57 -1.82 4.30 -8.50
C ARG A 57 -2.89 3.47 -7.82
N SER A 58 -4.03 3.30 -8.48
CA SER A 58 -5.16 2.52 -7.98
C SER A 58 -5.17 1.15 -8.62
N LEU A 59 -5.04 0.12 -7.81
CA LEU A 59 -5.16 -1.28 -8.19
C LEU A 59 -6.09 -1.95 -7.18
N GLY A 60 -7.25 -2.34 -7.61
CA GLY A 60 -8.20 -3.05 -6.76
C GLY A 60 -9.12 -3.86 -7.62
N ALA A 61 -9.56 -5.00 -7.14
CA ALA A 61 -10.53 -5.84 -7.80
C ALA A 61 -11.61 -6.30 -6.83
N ILE A 62 -12.83 -6.48 -7.34
CA ILE A 62 -13.91 -7.08 -6.56
C ILE A 62 -13.48 -8.48 -6.12
N SER A 63 -13.82 -8.85 -4.90
CA SER A 63 -13.50 -10.16 -4.29
C SER A 63 -12.02 -10.44 -4.01
N THR A 64 -11.12 -9.46 -4.12
CA THR A 64 -9.72 -9.62 -3.68
C THR A 64 -9.65 -10.03 -2.22
N HIS A 65 -8.81 -11.04 -1.93
CA HIS A 65 -8.50 -11.52 -0.59
C HIS A 65 -7.23 -10.86 -0.03
N ALA A 66 -7.06 -10.89 1.30
CA ALA A 66 -5.88 -10.28 1.92
C ALA A 66 -4.58 -11.00 1.54
N ASP A 67 -4.60 -12.30 1.29
CA ASP A 67 -3.43 -13.09 0.92
C ASP A 67 -2.86 -12.76 -0.48
N GLU A 68 -3.62 -12.05 -1.32
CA GLU A 68 -3.14 -11.53 -2.60
C GLU A 68 -2.26 -10.28 -2.46
N VAL A 69 -2.36 -9.57 -1.33
CA VAL A 69 -1.62 -8.31 -1.10
C VAL A 69 -0.10 -8.50 -1.17
N PRO A 70 0.51 -9.49 -0.47
CA PRO A 70 1.94 -9.70 -0.54
C PRO A 70 2.46 -9.96 -1.96
N GLY A 71 1.75 -10.78 -2.75
CA GLY A 71 2.10 -11.06 -4.14
C GLY A 71 2.11 -9.82 -5.00
N THR A 72 1.06 -9.00 -4.88
CA THR A 72 0.95 -7.72 -5.59
C THR A 72 2.10 -6.78 -5.25
N LEU A 73 2.42 -6.62 -3.97
CA LEU A 73 3.51 -5.72 -3.55
C LEU A 73 4.88 -6.21 -4.04
N ARG A 74 5.14 -7.53 -4.03
CA ARG A 74 6.37 -8.09 -4.61
C ARG A 74 6.53 -7.77 -6.08
N GLY A 75 5.44 -7.80 -6.84
CA GLY A 75 5.43 -7.47 -8.28
C GLY A 75 5.93 -6.05 -8.59
N PHE A 76 5.86 -5.13 -7.63
CA PHE A 76 6.42 -3.78 -7.78
C PHE A 76 7.93 -3.73 -7.56
N GLY A 77 8.51 -4.63 -6.78
CA GLY A 77 9.94 -4.62 -6.45
C GLY A 77 10.39 -3.25 -5.92
N SER A 78 11.45 -2.69 -6.48
CA SER A 78 11.98 -1.37 -6.12
C SER A 78 11.05 -0.20 -6.51
N ALA A 79 10.11 -0.42 -7.44
CA ALA A 79 9.13 0.58 -7.86
C ALA A 79 7.92 0.72 -6.92
N LEU A 80 7.88 -0.04 -5.82
CA LEU A 80 6.80 0.05 -4.83
C LEU A 80 6.75 1.48 -4.25
N PRO A 81 5.60 2.17 -4.31
CA PRO A 81 5.44 3.51 -3.76
C PRO A 81 5.79 3.61 -2.28
N ARG A 82 6.16 4.83 -1.84
CA ARG A 82 6.49 5.10 -0.45
C ARG A 82 5.30 4.89 0.49
N VAL A 83 4.09 5.15 0.01
CA VAL A 83 2.85 4.92 0.77
C VAL A 83 2.03 3.86 0.07
N VAL A 84 1.57 2.87 0.85
CA VAL A 84 0.68 1.80 0.39
C VAL A 84 -0.60 1.82 1.22
N VAL A 85 -1.73 2.00 0.57
CA VAL A 85 -3.06 1.89 1.18
C VAL A 85 -3.61 0.51 0.86
N VAL A 86 -3.99 -0.23 1.90
CA VAL A 86 -4.57 -1.57 1.78
C VAL A 86 -5.98 -1.57 2.34
N SER A 87 -6.91 -2.08 1.53
CA SER A 87 -8.29 -2.33 1.90
C SER A 87 -8.65 -3.76 1.50
N ALA A 88 -8.24 -4.72 2.31
CA ALA A 88 -8.41 -6.15 2.06
C ALA A 88 -8.67 -6.91 3.36
N GLY A 89 -9.33 -8.07 3.25
CA GLY A 89 -9.76 -8.88 4.38
C GLY A 89 -11.29 -9.00 4.49
N THR A 90 -12.03 -8.14 3.79
CA THR A 90 -13.51 -8.17 3.81
C THR A 90 -14.07 -9.47 3.23
N ASN A 91 -13.34 -10.13 2.32
CA ASN A 91 -13.73 -11.37 1.67
C ASN A 91 -13.13 -12.62 2.33
N ASP A 92 -12.31 -12.44 3.37
CA ASP A 92 -11.65 -13.54 4.06
C ASP A 92 -12.56 -14.20 5.09
N ASP A 93 -12.21 -15.41 5.49
CA ASP A 93 -12.85 -16.12 6.59
C ASP A 93 -12.38 -15.50 7.93
N PRO A 94 -13.28 -14.85 8.71
CA PRO A 94 -12.92 -14.22 9.98
C PRO A 94 -12.56 -15.21 11.08
N GLY A 95 -12.78 -16.51 10.86
CA GLY A 95 -12.28 -17.58 11.74
C GLY A 95 -10.77 -17.81 11.61
N ARG A 96 -10.13 -17.30 10.56
CA ARG A 96 -8.70 -17.48 10.27
C ARG A 96 -7.82 -16.31 10.71
N VAL A 97 -8.06 -15.76 11.89
CA VAL A 97 -7.35 -14.59 12.43
C VAL A 97 -5.82 -14.70 12.35
N SER A 98 -5.26 -15.86 12.66
CA SER A 98 -3.81 -16.09 12.59
C SER A 98 -3.28 -16.00 11.14
N GLY A 99 -4.08 -16.46 10.17
CA GLY A 99 -3.79 -16.35 8.74
C GLY A 99 -3.76 -14.89 8.29
N PHE A 100 -4.80 -14.12 8.62
CA PHE A 100 -4.85 -12.68 8.36
C PHE A 100 -3.66 -11.95 8.99
N ALA A 101 -3.38 -12.20 10.27
CA ALA A 101 -2.26 -11.58 10.96
C ALA A 101 -0.89 -11.89 10.33
N ARG A 102 -0.71 -13.12 9.79
CA ARG A 102 0.49 -13.51 9.05
C ARG A 102 0.62 -12.69 7.76
N VAL A 103 -0.46 -12.57 6.99
CA VAL A 103 -0.50 -11.79 5.76
C VAL A 103 -0.14 -10.31 6.01
N VAL A 104 -0.69 -9.69 7.05
CA VAL A 104 -0.36 -8.32 7.44
C VAL A 104 1.14 -8.17 7.73
N ARG A 105 1.73 -9.09 8.52
CA ARG A 105 3.18 -9.04 8.84
C ARG A 105 4.05 -9.24 7.61
N GLU A 106 3.66 -10.14 6.72
CA GLU A 106 4.35 -10.39 5.45
C GLU A 106 4.33 -9.16 4.56
N THR A 107 3.17 -8.53 4.42
CA THR A 107 3.00 -7.25 3.68
C THR A 107 3.94 -6.17 4.22
N LEU A 108 4.02 -6.02 5.55
CA LEU A 108 4.91 -5.04 6.19
C LEU A 108 6.39 -5.37 5.97
N SER A 109 6.75 -6.65 5.95
CA SER A 109 8.10 -7.11 5.64
C SER A 109 8.51 -6.75 4.21
N ILE A 110 7.61 -6.98 3.23
CA ILE A 110 7.83 -6.63 1.82
C ILE A 110 7.92 -5.11 1.64
N ALA A 111 7.03 -4.36 2.28
CA ALA A 111 7.08 -2.91 2.25
C ALA A 111 8.39 -2.36 2.83
N GLY A 112 8.93 -3.02 3.84
CA GLY A 112 10.14 -2.58 4.55
C GLY A 112 9.88 -1.36 5.45
N PRO A 113 10.86 -0.99 6.30
CA PRO A 113 10.66 0.05 7.32
C PRO A 113 10.54 1.46 6.77
N GLN A 114 10.97 1.70 5.55
CA GLN A 114 10.99 3.03 4.90
C GLN A 114 9.68 3.38 4.19
N ARG A 115 8.72 2.45 4.13
CA ARG A 115 7.40 2.68 3.51
C ARG A 115 6.31 2.65 4.56
N CYS A 116 5.36 3.54 4.41
CA CYS A 116 4.18 3.61 5.25
C CYS A 116 3.05 2.76 4.66
N VAL A 117 2.49 1.86 5.44
CA VAL A 117 1.32 1.06 5.06
C VAL A 117 0.12 1.56 5.85
N VAL A 118 -0.94 1.97 5.15
CA VAL A 118 -2.24 2.31 5.73
C VAL A 118 -3.19 1.13 5.48
N TRP A 119 -3.63 0.44 6.53
CA TRP A 119 -4.56 -0.69 6.40
C TRP A 119 -5.87 -0.38 7.10
N SER A 120 -6.99 -0.63 6.41
CA SER A 120 -8.33 -0.38 6.94
C SER A 120 -8.81 -1.53 7.83
N THR A 121 -9.47 -1.20 8.95
CA THR A 121 -10.27 -2.19 9.67
C THR A 121 -11.45 -2.66 8.82
N ILE A 122 -11.96 -3.85 9.12
CA ILE A 122 -12.99 -4.54 8.35
C ILE A 122 -14.36 -4.28 8.98
N VAL A 123 -15.30 -3.81 8.18
CA VAL A 123 -16.73 -3.67 8.52
C VAL A 123 -17.50 -4.60 7.62
N ARG A 124 -18.07 -5.65 8.21
CA ARG A 124 -18.93 -6.62 7.54
C ARG A 124 -19.77 -7.37 8.57
N PRO A 125 -21.03 -7.76 8.27
CA PRO A 125 -21.76 -8.70 9.07
C PRO A 125 -20.99 -10.01 9.29
N PRO A 126 -21.21 -10.73 10.41
CA PRO A 126 -20.53 -12.01 10.66
C PRO A 126 -20.67 -12.99 9.49
N TYR A 127 -19.59 -13.67 9.17
CA TYR A 127 -19.58 -14.78 8.21
C TYR A 127 -19.55 -16.11 8.98
N ALA A 128 -20.47 -17.01 8.66
CA ALA A 128 -20.66 -18.27 9.40
C ALA A 128 -20.73 -18.09 10.94
N GLY A 129 -21.36 -17.01 11.40
CA GLY A 129 -21.49 -16.70 12.83
C GLY A 129 -20.23 -16.06 13.47
N VAL A 130 -19.13 -15.91 12.74
CA VAL A 130 -17.87 -15.33 13.23
C VAL A 130 -17.73 -13.88 12.76
N SER A 131 -17.47 -12.97 13.69
CA SER A 131 -17.26 -11.56 13.40
C SER A 131 -15.81 -11.25 13.04
N TYR A 132 -15.58 -10.18 12.25
CA TYR A 132 -14.25 -9.66 11.89
C TYR A 132 -13.52 -8.94 13.04
N ALA A 133 -14.08 -8.91 14.24
CA ALA A 133 -13.45 -8.29 15.41
C ALA A 133 -12.08 -8.91 15.75
N GLY A 134 -11.89 -10.21 15.47
CA GLY A 134 -10.62 -10.90 15.63
C GLY A 134 -9.53 -10.30 14.75
N ASP A 135 -9.81 -10.15 13.46
CA ASP A 135 -8.89 -9.58 12.46
C ASP A 135 -8.56 -8.12 12.79
N ASN A 136 -9.58 -7.33 13.15
CA ASN A 136 -9.41 -5.93 13.53
C ASN A 136 -8.52 -5.78 14.78
N ARG A 137 -8.68 -6.67 15.80
CA ARG A 137 -7.79 -6.70 16.97
C ARG A 137 -6.37 -7.10 16.59
N ALA A 138 -6.20 -8.08 15.70
CA ALA A 138 -4.89 -8.51 15.22
C ALA A 138 -4.17 -7.36 14.50
N LEU A 139 -4.87 -6.64 13.62
CA LEU A 139 -4.34 -5.48 12.91
C LEU A 139 -3.89 -4.38 13.88
N ALA A 140 -4.74 -4.03 14.86
CA ALA A 140 -4.43 -3.04 15.89
C ALA A 140 -3.23 -3.48 16.76
N THR A 141 -3.13 -4.77 17.09
CA THR A 141 -2.01 -5.32 17.86
C THR A 141 -0.70 -5.22 17.07
N ILE A 142 -0.71 -5.57 15.79
CA ILE A 142 0.48 -5.45 14.93
C ILE A 142 0.92 -3.99 14.83
N ALA A 143 -0.02 -3.06 14.68
CA ALA A 143 0.30 -1.63 14.55
C ALA A 143 1.02 -1.05 15.78
N ARG A 144 0.73 -1.53 16.98
CA ARG A 144 1.44 -1.11 18.21
C ARG A 144 2.94 -1.46 18.20
N HIS A 145 3.34 -2.47 17.41
CA HIS A 145 4.71 -2.97 17.34
C HIS A 145 5.39 -2.71 16.00
N ARG A 146 4.74 -1.97 15.10
CA ARG A 146 5.22 -1.70 13.74
C ARG A 146 5.04 -0.24 13.38
N GLY A 147 6.10 0.55 13.50
CA GLY A 147 6.09 1.99 13.26
C GLY A 147 5.70 2.41 11.83
N ASN A 148 5.78 1.48 10.88
CA ASN A 148 5.41 1.69 9.48
C ASN A 148 3.96 1.29 9.13
N LEU A 149 3.14 0.85 10.11
CA LEU A 149 1.73 0.55 9.92
C LEU A 149 0.86 1.65 10.56
N ARG A 150 -0.05 2.20 9.77
CA ARG A 150 -1.14 3.07 10.20
C ARG A 150 -2.47 2.34 10.01
N VAL A 151 -3.25 2.21 11.07
CA VAL A 151 -4.59 1.62 10.98
C VAL A 151 -5.60 2.72 10.67
N PHE A 152 -6.32 2.56 9.57
CA PHE A 152 -7.51 3.34 9.31
C PHE A 152 -8.70 2.67 10.02
N ASP A 153 -9.18 3.27 11.10
CA ASP A 153 -10.29 2.74 11.88
C ASP A 153 -11.63 3.01 11.18
N TRP A 154 -11.91 2.17 10.20
CA TRP A 154 -13.16 2.21 9.45
C TRP A 154 -14.34 1.74 10.30
N VAL A 155 -14.14 0.83 11.25
CA VAL A 155 -15.18 0.38 12.19
C VAL A 155 -15.73 1.55 12.99
N LYS A 156 -14.85 2.36 13.60
CA LYS A 156 -15.26 3.54 14.37
C LYS A 156 -16.06 4.54 13.54
N MET A 157 -15.63 4.79 12.28
CA MET A 157 -16.36 5.68 11.39
C MET A 157 -17.72 5.12 10.99
N ALA A 158 -17.79 3.82 10.68
CA ALA A 158 -19.01 3.13 10.30
C ALA A 158 -20.04 3.13 11.44
N ASP A 159 -19.60 2.88 12.67
CA ASP A 159 -20.46 2.88 13.86
C ASP A 159 -21.09 4.24 14.11
N ALA A 160 -20.34 5.33 13.85
CA ALA A 160 -20.84 6.69 13.99
C ALA A 160 -21.79 7.12 12.84
N HIS A 161 -21.80 6.39 11.72
CA HIS A 161 -22.50 6.80 10.49
C HIS A 161 -23.19 5.62 9.79
N ARG A 162 -24.09 4.94 10.47
CA ARG A 162 -24.80 3.75 9.95
C ARG A 162 -25.55 4.03 8.63
N SER A 163 -26.04 5.24 8.42
CA SER A 163 -26.69 5.67 7.19
C SER A 163 -25.78 5.70 5.95
N TRP A 164 -24.48 5.51 6.12
CA TRP A 164 -23.55 5.43 5.00
C TRP A 164 -23.56 4.07 4.31
N PHE A 165 -24.20 3.07 4.86
CA PHE A 165 -24.20 1.72 4.32
C PHE A 165 -25.49 1.40 3.56
N GLY A 166 -25.36 0.60 2.51
CA GLY A 166 -26.46 -0.05 1.83
C GLY A 166 -27.05 -1.21 2.66
N SER A 167 -28.01 -1.90 2.10
CA SER A 167 -28.71 -3.01 2.78
C SER A 167 -27.80 -4.20 3.11
N ASP A 168 -26.66 -4.34 2.44
CA ASP A 168 -25.70 -5.43 2.68
C ASP A 168 -24.82 -5.19 3.92
N GLY A 169 -24.81 -3.99 4.48
CA GLY A 169 -23.99 -3.62 5.62
C GLY A 169 -22.47 -3.64 5.37
N VAL A 170 -22.04 -3.73 4.10
CA VAL A 170 -20.64 -3.83 3.68
C VAL A 170 -20.24 -2.64 2.82
N HIS A 171 -20.98 -2.39 1.77
CA HIS A 171 -20.65 -1.38 0.78
C HIS A 171 -21.25 -0.03 1.16
N PRO A 172 -20.42 1.00 1.32
CA PRO A 172 -20.90 2.34 1.59
C PRO A 172 -21.65 2.96 0.40
N THR A 173 -22.55 3.87 0.71
CA THR A 173 -23.10 4.82 -0.26
C THR A 173 -21.99 5.75 -0.80
N ALA A 174 -22.31 6.51 -1.85
CA ALA A 174 -21.37 7.53 -2.37
C ALA A 174 -20.89 8.52 -1.29
N THR A 175 -21.71 8.86 -0.32
CA THR A 175 -21.34 9.70 0.84
C THR A 175 -20.36 9.00 1.74
N GLY A 176 -20.59 7.72 2.07
CA GLY A 176 -19.66 6.93 2.88
C GLY A 176 -18.31 6.73 2.19
N TYR A 177 -18.30 6.44 0.89
CA TYR A 177 -17.05 6.33 0.13
C TYR A 177 -16.26 7.64 0.07
N ARG A 178 -16.92 8.79 -0.08
CA ARG A 178 -16.26 10.11 -0.02
C ARG A 178 -15.63 10.36 1.35
N ALA A 179 -16.36 10.08 2.43
CA ALA A 179 -15.87 10.25 3.80
C ALA A 179 -14.68 9.32 4.08
N ARG A 180 -14.77 8.04 3.64
CA ARG A 180 -13.70 7.06 3.72
C ARG A 180 -12.44 7.54 2.98
N ALA A 181 -12.57 8.00 1.74
CA ALA A 181 -11.48 8.51 0.93
C ALA A 181 -10.80 9.73 1.57
N ALA A 182 -11.59 10.67 2.10
CA ALA A 182 -11.06 11.84 2.81
C ALA A 182 -10.26 11.46 4.06
N ALA A 183 -10.75 10.48 4.83
CA ALA A 183 -10.06 9.99 6.03
C ALA A 183 -8.76 9.25 5.70
N ILE A 184 -8.77 8.37 4.70
CA ILE A 184 -7.57 7.68 4.21
C ILE A 184 -6.54 8.69 3.71
N ALA A 185 -6.96 9.71 2.94
CA ALA A 185 -6.06 10.74 2.44
C ALA A 185 -5.36 11.54 3.57
N ARG A 186 -6.03 11.75 4.71
CA ARG A 186 -5.38 12.35 5.90
C ARG A 186 -4.27 11.47 6.43
N LEU A 187 -4.48 10.16 6.53
CA LEU A 187 -3.46 9.21 6.98
C LEU A 187 -2.30 9.13 5.97
N VAL A 188 -2.58 9.10 4.67
CA VAL A 188 -1.55 9.11 3.62
C VAL A 188 -0.63 10.34 3.77
N ARG A 189 -1.20 11.52 4.05
CA ARG A 189 -0.42 12.75 4.24
C ARG A 189 0.39 12.78 5.53
N SER A 190 0.05 11.96 6.52
CA SER A 190 0.81 11.82 7.78
C SER A 190 1.92 10.78 7.70
N CYS A 191 2.04 10.07 6.58
CA CYS A 191 3.12 9.17 6.27
C CYS A 191 4.35 9.92 5.78
#